data_ae1a1cfc447c2810eaf09281d57d7197
#
_entry.id   ae1a1cfc447c2810eaf09281d57d7197
#
_cell.length_a   1.000
_cell.length_b   1.000
_cell.length_c   1.000
_cell.angle_alpha   90.00
_cell.angle_beta   90.00
_cell.angle_gamma   90.00
#
_symmetry.space_group_name_H-M   'P 1'
#
loop_
_entity.id
_entity.type
_entity.pdbx_description
1 polymer ?
#
loop_
_entity_poly.entity_id
_entity_poly.type
_entity_poly.pdbx_seq_one_letter_code
_entity_poly.pdbx_strand_id
1 'polypeptide(L)'
;MARTLNRLKSRQVETLGPGRHADGGGLYLDRDEHGRSRWVFMWARNGKRREMGLGAAGKDGVSLTDARTAATTARDVVSKGGDPIAARDAAKREPL
;
A
#
# COMPACT_ATOMS: atom_id res chain seq x y z
N MET A 1 19.53 7.05 -7.82
CA MET A 1 18.84 6.05 -8.64
C MET A 1 17.35 6.35 -8.70
N ALA A 2 16.79 6.27 -9.87
CA ALA A 2 15.36 6.46 -10.03
C ALA A 2 14.59 5.30 -9.37
N ARG A 3 13.55 5.62 -8.63
CA ARG A 3 12.68 4.59 -8.09
C ARG A 3 11.82 4.02 -9.21
N THR A 4 11.72 2.70 -9.25
CA THR A 4 10.81 2.04 -10.17
C THR A 4 9.41 2.11 -9.58
N LEU A 5 8.47 2.68 -10.32
CA LEU A 5 7.07 2.75 -9.93
C LEU A 5 6.22 2.00 -10.95
N ASN A 6 5.00 1.68 -10.54
CA ASN A 6 3.99 1.08 -11.43
C ASN A 6 4.48 -0.21 -12.08
N ARG A 7 5.12 -1.06 -11.28
CA ARG A 7 5.69 -2.32 -11.75
C ARG A 7 4.63 -3.40 -12.01
N LEU A 8 3.54 -3.37 -11.25
CA LEU A 8 2.47 -4.35 -11.39
C LEU A 8 1.46 -3.91 -12.45
N LYS A 9 0.75 -4.88 -12.98
CA LYS A 9 -0.37 -4.65 -13.91
C LYS A 9 -1.65 -5.12 -13.27
N SER A 10 -2.77 -4.50 -13.61
CA SER A 10 -4.06 -4.83 -12.99
C SER A 10 -4.38 -6.32 -13.04
N ARG A 11 -4.12 -6.97 -14.16
CA ARG A 11 -4.39 -8.42 -14.32
C ARG A 11 -3.54 -9.26 -13.39
N GLN A 12 -2.35 -8.78 -12.98
CA GLN A 12 -1.46 -9.53 -12.10
C GLN A 12 -1.97 -9.59 -10.67
N VAL A 13 -2.82 -8.64 -10.28
CA VAL A 13 -3.37 -8.61 -8.92
C VAL A 13 -4.07 -9.92 -8.57
N GLU A 14 -4.70 -10.56 -9.55
CA GLU A 14 -5.42 -11.82 -9.32
C GLU A 14 -4.62 -13.06 -9.71
N THR A 15 -3.51 -12.90 -10.43
CA THR A 15 -2.78 -14.04 -11.01
C THR A 15 -1.44 -14.32 -10.35
N LEU A 16 -0.86 -13.37 -9.60
CA LEU A 16 0.40 -13.59 -8.91
C LEU A 16 0.25 -14.63 -7.82
N GLY A 17 1.28 -15.45 -7.66
CA GLY A 17 1.31 -16.46 -6.62
C GLY A 17 1.52 -15.89 -5.23
N PRO A 18 1.54 -16.76 -4.19
CA PRO A 18 1.78 -16.30 -2.82
C PRO A 18 3.09 -15.54 -2.68
N GLY A 19 3.11 -14.59 -1.75
CA GLY A 19 4.29 -13.79 -1.47
C GLY A 19 4.00 -12.30 -1.51
N ARG A 20 5.08 -11.53 -1.37
CA ARG A 20 5.01 -10.08 -1.41
C ARG A 20 5.54 -9.58 -2.74
N HIS A 21 4.73 -8.83 -3.46
CA HIS A 21 5.05 -8.34 -4.80
C HIS A 21 5.09 -6.82 -4.80
N ALA A 22 6.24 -6.26 -5.14
CA ALA A 22 6.42 -4.81 -5.13
C ALA A 22 5.83 -4.16 -6.38
N ASP A 23 5.03 -3.11 -6.18
CA ASP A 23 4.63 -2.21 -7.26
C ASP A 23 5.61 -1.04 -7.39
N GLY A 24 6.32 -0.74 -6.32
CA GLY A 24 7.28 0.35 -6.26
C GLY A 24 6.83 1.47 -5.34
N GLY A 25 7.79 2.28 -4.89
CA GLY A 25 7.49 3.41 -4.01
C GLY A 25 6.91 3.04 -2.65
N GLY A 26 7.16 1.82 -2.18
CA GLY A 26 6.65 1.34 -0.89
C GLY A 26 5.32 0.60 -0.98
N LEU A 27 4.71 0.52 -2.15
CA LEU A 27 3.46 -0.22 -2.34
C LEU A 27 3.75 -1.68 -2.68
N TYR A 28 3.09 -2.57 -1.95
CA TYR A 28 3.22 -4.02 -2.14
C TYR A 28 1.85 -4.68 -2.18
N LEU A 29 1.78 -5.75 -2.98
CA LEU A 29 0.67 -6.69 -2.95
C LEU A 29 1.13 -7.91 -2.15
N ASP A 30 0.50 -8.15 -1.00
CA ASP A 30 0.75 -9.34 -0.20
C ASP A 30 -0.31 -10.37 -0.53
N ARG A 31 0.13 -11.56 -0.93
CA ARG A 31 -0.77 -12.66 -1.23
C ARG A 31 -0.40 -13.85 -0.36
N ASP A 32 -1.39 -14.44 0.33
CA ASP A 32 -1.14 -15.62 1.14
C ASP A 32 -1.31 -16.89 0.32
N GLU A 33 -1.06 -18.03 0.94
CA GLU A 33 -1.13 -19.32 0.27
C GLU A 33 -2.57 -19.75 -0.04
N HIS A 34 -3.55 -19.08 0.52
CA HIS A 34 -4.98 -19.33 0.28
C HIS A 34 -5.57 -18.42 -0.79
N GLY A 35 -4.73 -17.60 -1.42
CA GLY A 35 -5.18 -16.70 -2.48
C GLY A 35 -5.74 -15.38 -1.99
N ARG A 36 -5.67 -15.09 -0.70
CA ARG A 36 -6.10 -13.81 -0.16
C ARG A 36 -5.00 -12.77 -0.41
N SER A 37 -5.40 -11.60 -0.83
CA SER A 37 -4.46 -10.54 -1.14
C SER A 37 -4.85 -9.26 -0.43
N ARG A 38 -3.85 -8.48 -0.06
CA ARG A 38 -4.06 -7.15 0.50
C ARG A 38 -2.97 -6.21 0.01
N TRP A 39 -3.28 -4.94 -0.02
CA TRP A 39 -2.31 -3.90 -0.31
C TRP A 39 -1.65 -3.41 0.97
N VAL A 40 -0.35 -3.17 0.90
CA VAL A 40 0.43 -2.70 2.03
C VAL A 40 1.34 -1.58 1.57
N PHE A 41 1.42 -0.51 2.35
CA PHE A 41 2.40 0.54 2.15
C PHE A 41 3.47 0.44 3.24
N MET A 42 4.73 0.42 2.83
CA MET A 42 5.86 0.30 3.73
C MET A 42 6.74 1.53 3.65
N TRP A 43 7.20 2.03 4.80
CA TRP A 43 8.17 3.11 4.87
C TRP A 43 9.13 2.86 6.03
N ALA A 44 10.25 3.61 6.02
CA ALA A 44 11.23 3.53 7.10
C ALA A 44 11.46 4.92 7.67
N ARG A 45 11.64 4.98 8.98
CA ARG A 45 11.96 6.22 9.68
C ARG A 45 12.86 5.90 10.86
N ASN A 46 13.98 6.63 10.98
CA ASN A 46 14.94 6.42 12.06
C ASN A 46 15.41 4.96 12.17
N GLY A 47 15.62 4.33 11.01
CA GLY A 47 16.07 2.94 10.95
C GLY A 47 14.99 1.91 11.23
N LYS A 48 13.76 2.34 11.49
CA LYS A 48 12.65 1.43 11.78
C LYS A 48 11.71 1.35 10.59
N ARG A 49 11.35 0.12 10.24
CA ARG A 49 10.40 -0.15 9.15
C ARG A 49 8.99 -0.25 9.70
N ARG A 50 8.06 0.41 9.04
CA ARG A 50 6.64 0.35 9.41
C ARG A 50 5.80 0.00 8.18
N GLU A 51 4.67 -0.61 8.43
CA GLU A 51 3.74 -0.99 7.38
C GLU A 51 2.34 -0.51 7.71
N MET A 52 1.59 -0.16 6.67
CA MET A 52 0.19 0.23 6.80
C MET A 52 -0.64 -0.56 5.79
N GLY A 53 -1.68 -1.25 6.25
CA GLY A 53 -2.60 -1.94 5.35
C GLY A 53 -3.46 -0.92 4.60
N LEU A 54 -3.63 -1.14 3.31
CA LEU A 54 -4.44 -0.27 2.45
C LEU A 54 -5.75 -0.91 2.03
N GLY A 55 -6.02 -2.12 2.51
CA GLY A 55 -7.25 -2.82 2.22
C GLY A 55 -7.04 -4.09 1.42
N ALA A 56 -8.08 -4.91 1.36
CA ALA A 56 -8.05 -6.14 0.58
C ALA A 56 -7.94 -5.80 -0.90
N ALA A 57 -7.13 -6.61 -1.61
CA ALA A 57 -6.98 -6.47 -3.04
C ALA A 57 -7.93 -7.43 -3.75
N GLY A 58 -8.14 -7.20 -5.05
CA GLY A 58 -8.92 -8.06 -5.87
C GLY A 58 -10.21 -7.41 -6.36
N LYS A 59 -11.06 -8.23 -6.96
CA LYS A 59 -12.24 -7.78 -7.68
C LYS A 59 -13.21 -6.94 -6.84
N ASP A 60 -13.42 -7.34 -5.60
CA ASP A 60 -14.36 -6.67 -4.71
C ASP A 60 -13.66 -5.80 -3.67
N GLY A 61 -12.37 -5.59 -3.84
CA GLY A 61 -11.56 -4.81 -2.92
C GLY A 61 -10.98 -3.57 -3.56
N VAL A 62 -9.82 -3.16 -3.06
CA VAL A 62 -9.11 -1.99 -3.57
C VAL A 62 -8.42 -2.33 -4.87
N SER A 63 -8.66 -1.55 -5.91
CA SER A 63 -8.02 -1.73 -7.21
C SER A 63 -6.55 -1.29 -7.15
N LEU A 64 -5.77 -1.72 -8.15
CA LEU A 64 -4.38 -1.27 -8.27
C LEU A 64 -4.30 0.26 -8.37
N THR A 65 -5.19 0.88 -9.14
CA THR A 65 -5.25 2.33 -9.28
C THR A 65 -5.51 3.01 -7.94
N ASP A 66 -6.48 2.52 -7.18
CA ASP A 66 -6.81 3.08 -5.88
C ASP A 66 -5.70 2.84 -4.86
N ALA A 67 -5.06 1.67 -4.91
CA ALA A 67 -3.92 1.38 -4.05
C ALA A 67 -2.77 2.34 -4.32
N ARG A 68 -2.50 2.64 -5.58
CA ARG A 68 -1.47 3.60 -5.97
C ARG A 68 -1.78 5.01 -5.47
N THR A 69 -3.04 5.41 -5.55
CA THR A 69 -3.48 6.71 -5.03
C THR A 69 -3.26 6.77 -3.52
N ALA A 70 -3.67 5.72 -2.81
CA ALA A 70 -3.48 5.65 -1.36
C ALA A 70 -2.00 5.68 -0.97
N ALA A 71 -1.16 4.95 -1.72
CA ALA A 71 0.29 4.93 -1.48
C ALA A 71 0.91 6.30 -1.74
N THR A 72 0.47 7.00 -2.77
CA THR A 72 0.95 8.35 -3.07
C THR A 72 0.62 9.31 -1.92
N THR A 73 -0.60 9.25 -1.41
CA THR A 73 -1.01 10.06 -0.27
C THR A 73 -0.16 9.74 0.96
N ALA A 74 0.07 8.44 1.22
CA ALA A 74 0.90 8.03 2.35
C ALA A 74 2.35 8.49 2.21
N ARG A 75 2.93 8.39 1.01
CA ARG A 75 4.29 8.87 0.76
C ARG A 75 4.41 10.37 0.98
N ASP A 76 3.41 11.13 0.59
CA ASP A 76 3.39 12.57 0.82
C ASP A 76 3.42 12.89 2.31
N VAL A 77 2.61 12.20 3.11
CA VAL A 77 2.62 12.36 4.57
C VAL A 77 4.00 12.06 5.14
N VAL A 78 4.61 10.94 4.72
CA VAL A 78 5.95 10.57 5.18
C VAL A 78 6.98 11.63 4.81
N SER A 79 6.92 12.15 3.58
CA SER A 79 7.88 13.17 3.11
C SER A 79 7.80 14.47 3.90
N LYS A 80 6.64 14.75 4.47
CA LYS A 80 6.43 15.94 5.31
C LYS A 80 6.70 15.68 6.80
N GLY A 81 7.23 14.51 7.14
CA GLY A 81 7.55 14.14 8.51
C GLY A 81 6.39 13.57 9.31
N GLY A 82 5.25 13.33 8.68
CA GLY A 82 4.08 12.78 9.35
C GLY A 82 4.04 11.26 9.39
N ASP A 83 3.01 10.75 10.05
CA ASP A 83 2.74 9.32 10.16
C ASP A 83 1.46 9.00 9.37
N PRO A 84 1.56 8.24 8.28
CA PRO A 84 0.37 7.95 7.46
C PRO A 84 -0.69 7.13 8.19
N ILE A 85 -0.31 6.31 9.17
CA ILE A 85 -1.28 5.56 9.97
C ILE A 85 -2.09 6.54 10.83
N ALA A 86 -1.40 7.44 11.53
CA ALA A 86 -2.06 8.45 12.35
C ALA A 86 -2.95 9.38 11.51
N ALA A 87 -2.47 9.77 10.34
CA ALA A 87 -3.24 10.62 9.43
C ALA A 87 -4.52 9.93 8.95
N ARG A 88 -4.43 8.63 8.60
CA ARG A 88 -5.60 7.86 8.19
C ARG A 88 -6.60 7.72 9.34
N ASP A 89 -6.10 7.40 10.53
CA ASP A 89 -6.97 7.19 11.68
C ASP A 89 -7.65 8.49 12.10
N ALA A 90 -6.96 9.63 11.98
CA ALA A 90 -7.55 10.93 12.24
C ALA A 90 -8.66 11.25 11.23
N ALA A 91 -8.46 10.90 9.96
CA ALA A 91 -9.46 11.12 8.92
C ALA A 91 -10.72 10.26 9.13
N LYS A 92 -10.58 9.09 9.77
CA LYS A 92 -11.70 8.22 10.09
C LYS A 92 -12.52 8.68 11.28
N ARG A 93 -11.95 9.56 12.11
CA ARG A 93 -12.67 10.12 13.25
C ARG A 93 -13.53 11.25 12.75
N GLU A 94 -14.82 10.99 12.63
CA GLU A 94 -15.73 12.04 12.25
C GLU A 94 -15.98 12.99 13.41
N PRO A 95 -15.92 14.29 13.16
CA PRO A 95 -16.32 15.24 14.19
C PRO A 95 -17.81 15.06 14.49
N LEU A 96 -18.11 15.04 15.74
CA LEU A 96 -19.50 14.97 16.18
C LEU A 96 -20.18 16.31 16.02
#